data_6066d46e3c51f23d2bbdc6366eac6551
#
_entry.id   6066d46e3c51f23d2bbdc6366eac6551
#
_cell.length_a   1.000
_cell.length_b   1.000
_cell.length_c   1.000
_cell.angle_alpha   90.00
_cell.angle_beta   90.00
_cell.angle_gamma   90.00
#
_symmetry.space_group_name_H-M   'P 1'
#
loop_
_entity.id
_entity.type
_entity.pdbx_description
1 polymer ?
#
loop_
_entity_poly.entity_id
_entity_poly.type
_entity_poly.pdbx_seq_one_letter_code
_entity_poly.pdbx_strand_id
1 'polypeptide(L)'
;MSNITMDQVAVMGVQYFHYTLDYYLNSMHRCGVKNLDLWGASPHYCRLDYLTSSAAERKLREIRKKAEDLGLKFVMYTPETLAYPYSLSAPEQPIRDRTIDYFDMAIDDALTLGTTRLFMNSGCGPLDIPREDSWKRAVETISKICEMAHKRGVTILLEQLQPYESNLLVNLPQMKAMLEEVNSPALKTCVDLVAMEVAHENLEDYYKVLGEDTIQFIHFADGDPSGHYILGDGNYPLKEYIEILEKHNYTGIIDLEINDSIYWDDPHSSVERSFDYLKKNIFK
;
A
#
# COMPACT_ATOMS: atom_id res chain seq x y z
N MET A 1 -2.21 -13.19 -25.46
CA MET A 1 -3.24 -13.09 -24.40
C MET A 1 -2.58 -12.35 -23.26
N SER A 2 -3.29 -11.43 -22.65
CA SER A 2 -2.79 -10.70 -21.47
C SER A 2 -2.34 -11.68 -20.38
N ASN A 3 -1.15 -11.44 -19.82
CA ASN A 3 -0.68 -12.21 -18.66
C ASN A 3 -1.25 -11.64 -17.35
N ILE A 4 -1.88 -10.46 -17.42
CA ILE A 4 -2.52 -9.78 -16.28
C ILE A 4 -4.02 -10.05 -16.32
N THR A 5 -4.59 -10.38 -15.17
CA THR A 5 -6.01 -10.78 -15.07
C THR A 5 -6.66 -10.15 -13.85
N MET A 6 -7.99 -10.18 -13.81
CA MET A 6 -8.78 -9.78 -12.65
C MET A 6 -8.39 -10.51 -11.35
N ASP A 7 -7.72 -11.67 -11.43
CA ASP A 7 -7.25 -12.41 -10.26
C ASP A 7 -6.06 -11.74 -9.56
N GLN A 8 -5.41 -10.74 -10.20
CA GLN A 8 -4.35 -9.91 -9.60
C GLN A 8 -4.90 -8.62 -9.00
N VAL A 9 -6.18 -8.29 -9.22
CA VAL A 9 -6.77 -7.05 -8.70
C VAL A 9 -7.16 -7.22 -7.24
N ALA A 10 -6.70 -6.30 -6.41
CA ALA A 10 -7.09 -6.13 -5.01
C ALA A 10 -7.84 -4.81 -4.81
N VAL A 11 -8.39 -4.60 -3.62
CA VAL A 11 -9.01 -3.33 -3.22
C VAL A 11 -8.59 -3.00 -1.79
N MET A 12 -8.00 -1.83 -1.61
CA MET A 12 -7.67 -1.28 -0.31
C MET A 12 -8.93 -0.83 0.45
N GLY A 13 -8.94 -1.07 1.75
CA GLY A 13 -10.08 -0.74 2.61
C GLY A 13 -10.21 0.73 3.00
N VAL A 14 -9.25 1.60 2.62
CA VAL A 14 -9.17 2.98 3.09
C VAL A 14 -10.43 3.80 2.82
N GLN A 15 -11.01 3.72 1.63
CA GLN A 15 -12.23 4.46 1.29
C GLN A 15 -13.48 4.06 2.11
N TYR A 16 -13.41 2.94 2.83
CA TYR A 16 -14.47 2.45 3.72
C TYR A 16 -14.30 2.89 5.17
N PHE A 17 -13.46 3.86 5.47
CA PHE A 17 -13.14 4.25 6.85
C PHE A 17 -14.33 4.81 7.66
N HIS A 18 -15.42 5.18 7.01
CA HIS A 18 -16.69 5.53 7.66
C HIS A 18 -17.66 4.35 7.81
N TYR A 19 -17.27 3.15 7.35
CA TYR A 19 -18.11 1.96 7.34
C TYR A 19 -17.48 0.84 8.17
N THR A 20 -18.31 -0.07 8.66
CA THR A 20 -17.81 -1.24 9.40
C THR A 20 -17.02 -2.18 8.49
N LEU A 21 -16.12 -2.97 9.08
CA LEU A 21 -15.41 -4.03 8.36
C LEU A 21 -16.38 -5.01 7.68
N ASP A 22 -17.50 -5.37 8.34
CA ASP A 22 -18.49 -6.27 7.76
C ASP A 22 -19.15 -5.67 6.50
N TYR A 23 -19.39 -4.36 6.48
CA TYR A 23 -19.88 -3.68 5.28
C TYR A 23 -18.84 -3.73 4.15
N TYR A 24 -17.57 -3.44 4.45
CA TYR A 24 -16.47 -3.54 3.48
C TYR A 24 -16.37 -4.94 2.88
N LEU A 25 -16.27 -6.00 3.70
CA LEU A 25 -16.16 -7.38 3.23
C LEU A 25 -17.36 -7.79 2.36
N ASN A 26 -18.59 -7.46 2.78
CA ASN A 26 -19.79 -7.76 1.99
C ASN A 26 -19.83 -6.96 0.68
N SER A 27 -19.35 -5.72 0.68
CA SER A 27 -19.22 -4.92 -0.53
C SER A 27 -18.27 -5.57 -1.53
N MET A 28 -17.09 -5.99 -1.07
CA MET A 28 -16.09 -6.69 -1.91
C MET A 28 -16.66 -7.97 -2.51
N HIS A 29 -17.31 -8.79 -1.69
CA HIS A 29 -17.95 -10.01 -2.18
C HIS A 29 -18.99 -9.73 -3.28
N ARG A 30 -19.85 -8.71 -3.10
CA ARG A 30 -20.88 -8.34 -4.12
C ARG A 30 -20.26 -7.81 -5.42
N CYS A 31 -19.14 -7.07 -5.35
CA CYS A 31 -18.42 -6.59 -6.54
C CYS A 31 -17.63 -7.70 -7.26
N GLY A 32 -17.51 -8.90 -6.65
CA GLY A 32 -16.72 -10.01 -7.20
C GLY A 32 -15.22 -9.83 -7.03
N VAL A 33 -14.79 -8.98 -6.08
CA VAL A 33 -13.41 -8.87 -5.63
C VAL A 33 -12.98 -10.17 -4.99
N LYS A 34 -11.70 -10.55 -5.14
CA LYS A 34 -11.12 -11.73 -4.50
C LYS A 34 -10.02 -11.38 -3.52
N ASN A 35 -9.27 -10.32 -3.78
CA ASN A 35 -8.11 -9.93 -2.99
C ASN A 35 -8.38 -8.62 -2.27
N LEU A 36 -7.90 -8.54 -1.04
CA LEU A 36 -8.10 -7.40 -0.16
C LEU A 36 -6.76 -6.88 0.32
N ASP A 37 -6.63 -5.57 0.44
CA ASP A 37 -5.67 -4.92 1.32
C ASP A 37 -6.39 -4.44 2.58
N LEU A 38 -5.95 -4.94 3.74
CA LEU A 38 -6.50 -4.49 5.02
C LEU A 38 -5.85 -3.17 5.43
N TRP A 39 -6.62 -2.09 5.37
CA TRP A 39 -6.21 -0.84 5.98
C TRP A 39 -6.22 -0.95 7.52
N GLY A 40 -5.05 -0.75 8.13
CA GLY A 40 -4.77 -0.99 9.54
C GLY A 40 -5.12 0.17 10.45
N ALA A 41 -6.34 0.70 10.33
CA ALA A 41 -6.89 1.75 11.17
C ALA A 41 -8.36 1.45 11.56
N SER A 42 -8.85 2.14 12.59
CA SER A 42 -10.27 2.09 12.97
C SER A 42 -11.13 2.71 11.85
N PRO A 43 -12.32 2.16 11.54
CA PRO A 43 -13.04 1.17 12.33
C PRO A 43 -12.78 -0.29 11.94
N HIS A 44 -11.87 -0.57 10.99
CA HIS A 44 -11.64 -1.93 10.51
C HIS A 44 -10.79 -2.74 11.48
N TYR A 45 -9.55 -2.35 11.65
CA TYR A 45 -8.61 -2.94 12.59
C TYR A 45 -7.51 -1.93 12.93
N CYS A 46 -7.32 -1.63 14.20
CA CYS A 46 -6.16 -0.89 14.67
C CYS A 46 -5.43 -1.71 15.72
N ARG A 47 -4.14 -1.97 15.49
CA ARG A 47 -3.32 -2.77 16.41
C ARG A 47 -3.35 -2.24 17.84
N LEU A 48 -3.41 -0.91 18.00
CA LEU A 48 -3.37 -0.26 19.31
C LEU A 48 -4.65 -0.39 20.12
N ASP A 49 -5.75 -0.85 19.52
CA ASP A 49 -7.00 -1.13 20.25
C ASP A 49 -6.90 -2.41 21.08
N TYR A 50 -5.82 -3.20 20.92
CA TYR A 50 -5.62 -4.50 21.57
C TYR A 50 -4.44 -4.45 22.53
N LEU A 51 -4.70 -4.55 23.83
CA LEU A 51 -3.69 -4.46 24.89
C LEU A 51 -2.67 -5.60 24.88
N THR A 52 -2.97 -6.72 24.25
CA THR A 52 -2.07 -7.88 24.16
C THR A 52 -1.99 -8.43 22.74
N SER A 53 -0.84 -8.98 22.38
CA SER A 53 -0.65 -9.65 21.09
C SER A 53 -1.67 -10.78 20.87
N SER A 54 -1.97 -11.57 21.91
CA SER A 54 -2.99 -12.63 21.83
C SER A 54 -4.41 -12.12 21.55
N ALA A 55 -4.75 -10.90 22.02
CA ALA A 55 -6.05 -10.30 21.71
C ALA A 55 -6.11 -9.83 20.25
N ALA A 56 -5.07 -9.18 19.76
CA ALA A 56 -4.92 -8.78 18.37
C ALA A 56 -4.95 -10.00 17.42
N GLU A 57 -4.18 -11.04 17.75
CA GLU A 57 -4.14 -12.29 16.97
C GLU A 57 -5.52 -12.93 16.85
N ARG A 58 -6.26 -13.05 17.95
CA ARG A 58 -7.66 -13.58 17.91
C ARG A 58 -8.54 -12.74 16.99
N LYS A 59 -8.43 -11.41 17.07
CA LYS A 59 -9.21 -10.51 16.22
C LYS A 59 -8.86 -10.65 14.74
N LEU A 60 -7.60 -10.72 14.41
CA LEU A 60 -7.14 -10.91 13.02
C LEU A 60 -7.56 -12.28 12.45
N ARG A 61 -7.51 -13.34 13.26
CA ARG A 61 -8.04 -14.66 12.87
C ARG A 61 -9.55 -14.62 12.61
N GLU A 62 -10.31 -13.86 13.40
CA GLU A 62 -11.73 -13.62 13.17
C GLU A 62 -11.98 -12.86 11.86
N ILE A 63 -11.22 -11.78 11.61
CA ILE A 63 -11.28 -10.99 10.39
C ILE A 63 -10.96 -11.85 9.17
N ARG A 64 -9.86 -12.58 9.22
CA ARG A 64 -9.44 -13.51 8.17
C ARG A 64 -10.52 -14.54 7.88
N LYS A 65 -11.07 -15.17 8.90
CA LYS A 65 -12.14 -16.15 8.74
C LYS A 65 -13.38 -15.56 8.08
N LYS A 66 -13.81 -14.36 8.48
CA LYS A 66 -14.94 -13.66 7.83
C LYS A 66 -14.71 -13.43 6.35
N ALA A 67 -13.50 -13.03 5.96
CA ALA A 67 -13.12 -12.84 4.57
C ALA A 67 -13.15 -14.19 3.82
N GLU A 68 -12.53 -15.24 4.37
CA GLU A 68 -12.50 -16.58 3.77
C GLU A 68 -13.92 -17.17 3.60
N ASP A 69 -14.83 -16.96 4.54
CA ASP A 69 -16.23 -17.40 4.46
C ASP A 69 -17.00 -16.73 3.30
N LEU A 70 -16.52 -15.56 2.83
CA LEU A 70 -17.04 -14.85 1.65
C LEU A 70 -16.23 -15.13 0.38
N GLY A 71 -15.25 -16.03 0.41
CA GLY A 71 -14.37 -16.31 -0.74
C GLY A 71 -13.33 -15.23 -1.02
N LEU A 72 -13.02 -14.40 -0.01
CA LEU A 72 -12.03 -13.32 -0.08
C LEU A 72 -10.74 -13.71 0.62
N LYS A 73 -9.61 -13.09 0.23
CA LYS A 73 -8.31 -13.27 0.90
C LYS A 73 -7.56 -11.95 1.01
N PHE A 74 -6.85 -11.78 2.09
CA PHE A 74 -5.94 -10.65 2.24
C PHE A 74 -4.61 -10.93 1.53
N VAL A 75 -4.15 -9.97 0.74
CA VAL A 75 -2.89 -10.02 0.00
C VAL A 75 -1.88 -8.98 0.45
N MET A 76 -2.35 -8.01 1.22
CA MET A 76 -1.56 -6.94 1.83
C MET A 76 -2.13 -6.61 3.22
N TYR A 77 -1.27 -6.15 4.11
CA TYR A 77 -1.64 -5.41 5.31
C TYR A 77 -0.99 -4.03 5.27
N THR A 78 -1.81 -2.99 5.34
CA THR A 78 -1.40 -1.58 5.29
C THR A 78 -1.65 -0.93 6.65
N PRO A 79 -0.67 -0.99 7.60
CA PRO A 79 -0.79 -0.31 8.88
C PRO A 79 -0.75 1.20 8.66
N GLU A 80 -1.67 1.95 9.26
CA GLU A 80 -1.69 3.40 9.14
C GLU A 80 -0.50 4.02 9.87
N THR A 81 0.42 4.62 9.11
CA THR A 81 1.67 5.19 9.63
C THR A 81 2.10 6.49 8.94
N LEU A 82 1.22 7.06 8.09
CA LEU A 82 1.55 8.27 7.34
C LEU A 82 1.83 9.46 8.28
N ALA A 83 1.09 9.56 9.38
CA ALA A 83 1.19 10.65 10.33
C ALA A 83 1.43 10.14 11.76
N TYR A 84 1.41 11.07 12.73
CA TYR A 84 1.58 10.72 14.14
C TYR A 84 0.65 9.54 14.55
N PRO A 85 1.04 8.75 15.54
CA PRO A 85 2.17 8.95 16.46
C PRO A 85 3.48 8.35 15.97
N TYR A 86 3.57 7.93 14.71
CA TYR A 86 4.73 7.25 14.14
C TYR A 86 5.60 8.17 13.32
N SER A 87 6.91 7.93 13.31
CA SER A 87 7.85 8.60 12.42
C SER A 87 9.14 7.78 12.30
N LEU A 88 9.48 7.43 11.07
CA LEU A 88 10.73 6.74 10.73
C LEU A 88 11.95 7.67 10.83
N SER A 89 11.74 8.98 10.73
CA SER A 89 12.78 10.01 10.58
C SER A 89 12.88 11.00 11.73
N ALA A 90 12.08 10.84 12.80
CA ALA A 90 12.08 11.76 13.94
C ALA A 90 13.48 11.94 14.54
N PRO A 91 13.86 13.17 14.98
CA PRO A 91 15.10 13.39 15.69
C PRO A 91 15.20 12.58 17.00
N GLU A 92 14.09 12.48 17.71
CA GLU A 92 14.00 11.79 19.00
C GLU A 92 14.00 10.28 18.82
N GLN A 93 15.00 9.61 19.42
CA GLN A 93 15.11 8.15 19.35
C GLN A 93 13.87 7.41 19.88
N PRO A 94 13.21 7.82 20.98
CA PRO A 94 12.02 7.11 21.48
C PRO A 94 10.84 7.08 20.49
N ILE A 95 10.73 8.08 19.60
CA ILE A 95 9.69 8.09 18.56
C ILE A 95 10.00 7.05 17.49
N ARG A 96 11.27 6.96 17.07
CA ARG A 96 11.69 5.93 16.10
C ARG A 96 11.59 4.52 16.68
N ASP A 97 11.99 4.34 17.95
CA ASP A 97 11.88 3.04 18.63
C ASP A 97 10.43 2.58 18.71
N ARG A 98 9.49 3.47 19.09
CA ARG A 98 8.06 3.17 19.06
C ARG A 98 7.57 2.79 17.65
N THR A 99 8.11 3.42 16.62
CA THR A 99 7.74 3.10 15.23
C THR A 99 8.27 1.73 14.84
N ILE A 100 9.51 1.39 15.24
CA ILE A 100 10.07 0.04 15.03
C ILE A 100 9.24 -1.02 15.76
N ASP A 101 8.88 -0.80 17.03
CA ASP A 101 8.05 -1.71 17.81
C ASP A 101 6.67 -1.92 17.18
N TYR A 102 6.10 -0.86 16.60
CA TYR A 102 4.84 -0.96 15.88
C TYR A 102 4.95 -1.82 14.63
N PHE A 103 6.00 -1.63 13.83
CA PHE A 103 6.23 -2.48 12.65
C PHE A 103 6.59 -3.92 13.02
N ASP A 104 7.25 -4.16 14.16
CA ASP A 104 7.47 -5.50 14.70
C ASP A 104 6.14 -6.23 14.93
N MET A 105 5.18 -5.55 15.56
CA MET A 105 3.82 -6.07 15.73
C MET A 105 3.07 -6.21 14.40
N ALA A 106 3.23 -5.26 13.47
CA ALA A 106 2.55 -5.28 12.18
C ALA A 106 3.02 -6.46 11.29
N ILE A 107 4.28 -6.88 11.40
CA ILE A 107 4.80 -8.08 10.73
C ILE A 107 4.06 -9.33 11.23
N ASP A 108 3.86 -9.47 12.54
CA ASP A 108 3.11 -10.60 13.11
C ASP A 108 1.62 -10.53 12.74
N ASP A 109 1.06 -9.33 12.68
CA ASP A 109 -0.32 -9.09 12.26
C ASP A 109 -0.54 -9.50 10.80
N ALA A 110 0.38 -9.13 9.88
CA ALA A 110 0.34 -9.55 8.48
C ALA A 110 0.34 -11.09 8.34
N LEU A 111 1.23 -11.77 9.04
CA LEU A 111 1.31 -13.23 9.04
C LEU A 111 0.04 -13.88 9.59
N THR A 112 -0.53 -13.33 10.65
CA THR A 112 -1.79 -13.80 11.25
C THR A 112 -2.96 -13.61 10.29
N LEU A 113 -2.97 -12.50 9.58
CA LEU A 113 -3.96 -12.19 8.53
C LEU A 113 -3.83 -13.14 7.32
N GLY A 114 -2.67 -13.75 7.14
CA GLY A 114 -2.40 -14.72 6.08
C GLY A 114 -1.68 -14.14 4.86
N THR A 115 -1.08 -12.97 4.99
CA THR A 115 -0.24 -12.36 3.95
C THR A 115 1.22 -12.25 4.41
N THR A 116 2.13 -12.23 3.45
CA THR A 116 3.56 -11.96 3.67
C THR A 116 3.97 -10.58 3.13
N ARG A 117 3.01 -9.73 2.81
CA ARG A 117 3.23 -8.37 2.32
C ARG A 117 2.77 -7.37 3.36
N LEU A 118 3.65 -6.43 3.66
CA LEU A 118 3.42 -5.35 4.61
C LEU A 118 3.76 -4.02 3.94
N PHE A 119 2.80 -3.12 3.91
CA PHE A 119 2.98 -1.78 3.36
C PHE A 119 3.80 -0.88 4.29
N MET A 120 4.56 0.03 3.68
CA MET A 120 5.30 1.10 4.35
C MET A 120 5.45 2.29 3.41
N ASN A 121 5.36 3.50 3.95
CA ASN A 121 5.84 4.72 3.31
C ASN A 121 7.00 5.34 4.11
N SER A 122 7.69 6.31 3.53
CA SER A 122 8.83 6.95 4.20
C SER A 122 8.43 7.92 5.33
N GLY A 123 7.15 8.27 5.41
CA GLY A 123 6.70 9.39 6.23
C GLY A 123 7.29 10.72 5.78
N CYS A 124 7.22 11.72 6.66
CA CYS A 124 7.78 13.05 6.44
C CYS A 124 8.76 13.42 7.57
N GLY A 125 9.92 13.97 7.22
CA GLY A 125 10.83 14.55 8.18
C GLY A 125 10.39 15.96 8.59
N PRO A 126 10.79 16.46 9.80
CA PRO A 126 10.55 17.85 10.18
C PRO A 126 11.16 18.80 9.16
N LEU A 127 10.38 19.82 8.76
CA LEU A 127 10.77 20.75 7.70
C LEU A 127 11.77 21.82 8.13
N ASP A 128 11.97 21.97 9.44
CA ASP A 128 12.87 22.96 10.07
C ASP A 128 14.28 22.43 10.36
N ILE A 129 14.56 21.19 9.96
CA ILE A 129 15.88 20.57 10.06
C ILE A 129 16.35 20.09 8.67
N PRO A 130 17.68 19.89 8.47
CA PRO A 130 18.20 19.40 7.19
C PRO A 130 17.54 18.07 6.78
N ARG A 131 17.05 18.02 5.55
CA ARG A 131 16.40 16.83 4.97
C ARG A 131 17.31 15.59 5.04
N GLU A 132 18.60 15.80 4.81
CA GLU A 132 19.61 14.74 4.83
C GLU A 132 19.72 14.03 6.19
N ASP A 133 19.49 14.75 7.29
CA ASP A 133 19.48 14.16 8.62
C ASP A 133 18.23 13.31 8.85
N SER A 134 17.08 13.74 8.35
CA SER A 134 15.84 12.96 8.36
C SER A 134 15.96 11.72 7.46
N TRP A 135 16.57 11.87 6.29
CA TRP A 135 16.83 10.76 5.36
C TRP A 135 17.67 9.66 6.01
N LYS A 136 18.81 10.02 6.62
CA LYS A 136 19.68 9.05 7.31
C LYS A 136 18.94 8.29 8.39
N ARG A 137 18.15 9.00 9.21
CA ARG A 137 17.33 8.36 10.25
C ARG A 137 16.29 7.43 9.68
N ALA A 138 15.64 7.82 8.58
CA ALA A 138 14.68 6.96 7.89
C ALA A 138 15.37 5.68 7.36
N VAL A 139 16.51 5.78 6.70
CA VAL A 139 17.30 4.63 6.23
C VAL A 139 17.66 3.70 7.39
N GLU A 140 18.17 4.22 8.50
CA GLU A 140 18.50 3.41 9.69
C GLU A 140 17.27 2.68 10.27
N THR A 141 16.14 3.37 10.34
CA THR A 141 14.90 2.83 10.91
C THR A 141 14.29 1.76 9.99
N ILE A 142 14.21 2.06 8.69
CA ILE A 142 13.71 1.12 7.68
C ILE A 142 14.60 -0.13 7.63
N SER A 143 15.94 0.03 7.70
CA SER A 143 16.87 -1.11 7.71
C SER A 143 16.59 -2.07 8.87
N LYS A 144 16.35 -1.55 10.09
CA LYS A 144 15.99 -2.38 11.26
C LYS A 144 14.67 -3.13 11.05
N ILE A 145 13.66 -2.44 10.52
CA ILE A 145 12.36 -3.05 10.23
C ILE A 145 12.50 -4.14 9.16
N CYS A 146 13.25 -3.88 8.10
CA CYS A 146 13.52 -4.85 7.05
C CYS A 146 14.29 -6.09 7.55
N GLU A 147 15.20 -5.92 8.50
CA GLU A 147 15.89 -7.05 9.13
C GLU A 147 14.91 -7.96 9.89
N MET A 148 13.96 -7.38 10.62
CA MET A 148 12.91 -8.14 11.33
C MET A 148 11.96 -8.84 10.36
N ALA A 149 11.56 -8.14 9.30
CA ALA A 149 10.69 -8.67 8.24
C ALA A 149 11.37 -9.84 7.50
N HIS A 150 12.64 -9.68 7.12
CA HIS A 150 13.42 -10.74 6.46
C HIS A 150 13.48 -12.03 7.28
N LYS A 151 13.77 -11.93 8.59
CA LYS A 151 13.81 -13.08 9.49
C LYS A 151 12.50 -13.87 9.56
N ARG A 152 11.37 -13.20 9.32
CA ARG A 152 10.01 -13.78 9.37
C ARG A 152 9.41 -14.06 7.99
N GLY A 153 10.17 -13.83 6.90
CA GLY A 153 9.72 -14.08 5.54
C GLY A 153 8.64 -13.11 5.05
N VAL A 154 8.62 -11.88 5.60
CA VAL A 154 7.71 -10.81 5.19
C VAL A 154 8.46 -9.83 4.27
N THR A 155 7.80 -9.40 3.21
CA THR A 155 8.28 -8.37 2.29
C THR A 155 7.67 -7.03 2.68
N ILE A 156 8.51 -6.02 2.87
CA ILE A 156 8.12 -4.63 3.02
C ILE A 156 7.95 -4.02 1.64
N LEU A 157 6.80 -3.44 1.37
CA LEU A 157 6.48 -2.75 0.13
C LEU A 157 6.51 -1.24 0.40
N LEU A 158 7.63 -0.62 0.03
CA LEU A 158 7.86 0.80 0.25
C LEU A 158 7.22 1.62 -0.86
N GLU A 159 6.44 2.60 -0.48
CA GLU A 159 5.75 3.50 -1.38
C GLU A 159 6.40 4.89 -1.43
N GLN A 160 6.39 5.47 -2.61
CA GLN A 160 6.61 6.88 -2.88
C GLN A 160 5.34 7.67 -2.53
N LEU A 161 5.53 8.82 -1.90
CA LEU A 161 4.45 9.73 -1.51
C LEU A 161 4.41 10.98 -2.41
N GLN A 162 3.33 11.72 -2.38
CA GLN A 162 3.22 13.02 -3.02
C GLN A 162 3.99 14.11 -2.23
N PRO A 163 4.43 15.20 -2.87
CA PRO A 163 5.25 16.23 -2.21
C PRO A 163 4.59 16.95 -1.03
N TYR A 164 3.26 16.93 -0.92
CA TYR A 164 2.56 17.48 0.24
C TYR A 164 2.51 16.53 1.45
N GLU A 165 2.76 15.23 1.22
CA GLU A 165 2.76 14.18 2.24
C GLU A 165 4.16 13.93 2.81
N SER A 166 5.19 14.14 2.00
CA SER A 166 6.57 13.83 2.36
C SER A 166 7.57 14.81 1.78
N ASN A 167 8.67 15.02 2.51
CA ASN A 167 9.88 15.67 2.01
C ASN A 167 11.03 14.65 1.80
N LEU A 168 10.77 13.35 1.94
CA LEU A 168 11.78 12.30 1.87
C LEU A 168 11.73 11.53 0.56
N LEU A 169 10.68 10.77 0.31
CA LEU A 169 10.57 9.86 -0.82
C LEU A 169 9.37 10.26 -1.69
N VAL A 170 9.61 11.10 -2.71
CA VAL A 170 8.58 11.70 -3.56
C VAL A 170 8.85 11.57 -5.06
N ASN A 171 9.87 10.78 -5.45
CA ASN A 171 10.21 10.53 -6.85
C ASN A 171 11.07 9.28 -7.02
N LEU A 172 11.18 8.81 -8.26
CA LEU A 172 11.94 7.62 -8.65
C LEU A 172 13.43 7.66 -8.28
N PRO A 173 14.18 8.78 -8.46
CA PRO A 173 15.56 8.85 -8.00
C PRO A 173 15.74 8.64 -6.50
N GLN A 174 14.79 9.12 -5.69
CA GLN A 174 14.80 8.93 -4.25
C GLN A 174 14.39 7.51 -3.86
N MET A 175 13.44 6.89 -4.60
CA MET A 175 13.09 5.49 -4.42
C MET A 175 14.32 4.60 -4.66
N LYS A 176 15.02 4.81 -5.76
CA LYS A 176 16.27 4.08 -6.06
C LYS A 176 17.29 4.24 -4.94
N ALA A 177 17.56 5.48 -4.51
CA ALA A 177 18.51 5.77 -3.45
C ALA A 177 18.13 5.07 -2.12
N MET A 178 16.86 5.14 -1.72
CA MET A 178 16.38 4.49 -0.49
C MET A 178 16.56 2.96 -0.55
N LEU A 179 16.21 2.34 -1.66
CA LEU A 179 16.37 0.89 -1.86
C LEU A 179 17.85 0.48 -1.81
N GLU A 180 18.74 1.26 -2.45
CA GLU A 180 20.18 1.01 -2.47
C GLU A 180 20.83 1.21 -1.08
N GLU A 181 20.46 2.26 -0.35
CA GLU A 181 21.02 2.56 0.97
C GLU A 181 20.53 1.57 2.05
N VAL A 182 19.27 1.18 2.03
CA VAL A 182 18.73 0.15 2.94
C VAL A 182 19.27 -1.24 2.57
N ASN A 183 19.42 -1.53 1.29
CA ASN A 183 20.01 -2.75 0.72
C ASN A 183 19.51 -4.04 1.39
N SER A 184 18.20 -4.20 1.53
CA SER A 184 17.59 -5.38 2.15
C SER A 184 16.85 -6.24 1.13
N PRO A 185 17.00 -7.58 1.15
CA PRO A 185 16.22 -8.49 0.28
C PRO A 185 14.72 -8.47 0.61
N ALA A 186 14.35 -8.04 1.83
CA ALA A 186 12.94 -7.90 2.25
C ALA A 186 12.31 -6.58 1.80
N LEU A 187 13.07 -5.63 1.23
CA LEU A 187 12.54 -4.36 0.77
C LEU A 187 12.28 -4.40 -0.73
N LYS A 188 11.04 -4.14 -1.09
CA LYS A 188 10.55 -4.01 -2.46
C LYS A 188 9.73 -2.72 -2.56
N THR A 189 9.18 -2.41 -3.75
CA THR A 189 8.39 -1.19 -3.89
C THR A 189 6.93 -1.48 -4.24
N CYS A 190 6.06 -0.66 -3.66
CA CYS A 190 4.75 -0.32 -4.17
C CYS A 190 4.89 0.94 -5.03
N VAL A 191 4.45 0.90 -6.28
CA VAL A 191 4.38 2.09 -7.13
C VAL A 191 2.96 2.63 -7.05
N ASP A 192 2.80 3.81 -6.46
CA ASP A 192 1.55 4.56 -6.55
C ASP A 192 1.53 5.38 -7.85
N LEU A 193 0.55 5.10 -8.71
CA LEU A 193 0.43 5.79 -10.01
C LEU A 193 0.09 7.27 -9.83
N VAL A 194 -0.61 7.64 -8.76
CA VAL A 194 -0.94 9.05 -8.48
C VAL A 194 0.31 9.82 -8.09
N ALA A 195 1.11 9.29 -7.15
CA ALA A 195 2.37 9.92 -6.76
C ALA A 195 3.36 9.98 -7.93
N MET A 196 3.39 8.95 -8.78
CA MET A 196 4.19 8.92 -10.01
C MET A 196 3.78 10.02 -10.98
N GLU A 197 2.49 10.20 -11.27
CA GLU A 197 1.98 11.22 -12.18
C GLU A 197 2.19 12.64 -11.63
N VAL A 198 1.98 12.85 -10.33
CA VAL A 198 2.27 14.14 -9.67
C VAL A 198 3.76 14.50 -9.73
N ALA A 199 4.64 13.50 -9.71
CA ALA A 199 6.08 13.68 -9.92
C ALA A 199 6.48 13.88 -11.39
N HIS A 200 5.53 13.83 -12.34
CA HIS A 200 5.76 13.88 -13.80
C HIS A 200 6.70 12.76 -14.28
N GLU A 201 6.57 11.58 -13.72
CA GLU A 201 7.34 10.38 -14.05
C GLU A 201 6.46 9.40 -14.85
N ASN A 202 7.05 8.30 -15.32
CA ASN A 202 6.32 7.29 -16.06
C ASN A 202 6.70 5.87 -15.61
N LEU A 203 5.79 4.94 -15.70
CA LEU A 203 5.94 3.57 -15.21
C LEU A 203 7.07 2.80 -15.91
N GLU A 204 7.32 3.06 -17.19
CA GLU A 204 8.40 2.42 -17.94
C GLU A 204 9.80 2.77 -17.38
N ASP A 205 9.97 3.98 -16.86
CA ASP A 205 11.25 4.39 -16.25
C ASP A 205 11.45 3.74 -14.87
N TYR A 206 10.38 3.45 -14.13
CA TYR A 206 10.48 2.64 -12.91
C TYR A 206 11.05 1.26 -13.20
N TYR A 207 10.58 0.57 -14.24
CA TYR A 207 11.13 -0.73 -14.64
C TYR A 207 12.59 -0.65 -15.09
N LYS A 208 12.96 0.37 -15.87
CA LYS A 208 14.35 0.57 -16.32
C LYS A 208 15.32 0.83 -15.17
N VAL A 209 14.87 1.56 -14.14
CA VAL A 209 15.73 2.03 -13.05
C VAL A 209 15.78 1.02 -11.90
N LEU A 210 14.65 0.40 -11.54
CA LEU A 210 14.51 -0.48 -10.36
C LEU A 210 14.58 -1.96 -10.73
N GLY A 211 14.26 -2.33 -11.97
CA GLY A 211 14.17 -3.72 -12.41
C GLY A 211 12.85 -4.39 -12.03
N GLU A 212 12.57 -5.49 -12.73
CA GLU A 212 11.29 -6.21 -12.65
C GLU A 212 11.04 -6.82 -11.26
N ASP A 213 12.08 -7.39 -10.62
CA ASP A 213 11.96 -8.05 -9.32
C ASP A 213 11.66 -7.10 -8.15
N THR A 214 11.83 -5.80 -8.35
CA THR A 214 11.68 -4.79 -7.30
C THR A 214 10.23 -4.30 -7.19
N ILE A 215 9.51 -4.19 -8.31
CA ILE A 215 8.13 -3.70 -8.38
C ILE A 215 7.19 -4.87 -8.14
N GLN A 216 6.59 -4.96 -6.95
CA GLN A 216 5.75 -6.09 -6.56
C GLN A 216 4.30 -5.72 -6.23
N PHE A 217 4.01 -4.43 -6.17
CA PHE A 217 2.69 -3.91 -5.87
C PHE A 217 2.47 -2.60 -6.62
N ILE A 218 1.25 -2.37 -7.08
CA ILE A 218 0.86 -1.14 -7.75
C ILE A 218 -0.40 -0.61 -7.07
N HIS A 219 -0.35 0.59 -6.51
CA HIS A 219 -1.56 1.33 -6.19
C HIS A 219 -2.12 1.92 -7.47
N PHE A 220 -3.30 1.49 -7.84
CA PHE A 220 -3.92 1.75 -9.11
C PHE A 220 -5.20 2.57 -8.91
N ALA A 221 -5.14 3.82 -9.29
CA ALA A 221 -6.25 4.76 -9.28
C ALA A 221 -6.21 5.62 -10.55
N ASP A 222 -7.27 6.34 -10.82
CA ASP A 222 -7.26 7.44 -11.79
C ASP A 222 -7.01 8.77 -11.08
N GLY A 223 -6.74 9.85 -11.81
CA GLY A 223 -6.45 11.16 -11.23
C GLY A 223 -6.38 12.29 -12.25
N ASP A 224 -6.20 13.56 -11.77
CA ASP A 224 -6.05 14.76 -12.63
C ASP A 224 -5.39 15.95 -11.88
N PRO A 225 -4.07 16.10 -11.87
CA PRO A 225 -3.04 15.07 -11.83
C PRO A 225 -2.93 14.39 -10.47
N SER A 226 -3.62 14.87 -9.44
CA SER A 226 -3.71 14.28 -8.10
C SER A 226 -5.11 13.72 -7.86
N GLY A 227 -5.33 13.11 -6.73
CA GLY A 227 -6.59 12.47 -6.37
C GLY A 227 -6.60 10.99 -6.74
N HIS A 228 -7.11 10.16 -5.82
CA HIS A 228 -7.26 8.73 -6.03
C HIS A 228 -8.70 8.46 -6.48
N TYR A 229 -8.95 8.69 -7.78
CA TYR A 229 -10.29 8.61 -8.37
C TYR A 229 -10.64 7.18 -8.77
N ILE A 230 -11.93 6.92 -8.89
CA ILE A 230 -12.42 5.71 -9.53
C ILE A 230 -11.98 5.69 -11.00
N LEU A 231 -11.74 4.48 -11.51
CA LEU A 231 -11.21 4.31 -12.86
C LEU A 231 -12.19 4.86 -13.91
N GLY A 232 -11.71 5.79 -14.72
CA GLY A 232 -12.46 6.48 -15.77
C GLY A 232 -13.05 7.84 -15.35
N ASP A 233 -12.82 8.31 -14.14
CA ASP A 233 -13.21 9.66 -13.70
C ASP A 233 -12.05 10.66 -13.80
N GLY A 234 -10.82 10.22 -14.02
CA GLY A 234 -9.64 11.04 -14.24
C GLY A 234 -9.15 11.03 -15.69
N ASN A 235 -7.87 11.34 -15.88
CA ASN A 235 -7.25 11.50 -17.19
C ASN A 235 -6.01 10.61 -17.38
N TYR A 236 -5.76 9.64 -16.49
CA TYR A 236 -4.57 8.80 -16.61
C TYR A 236 -4.67 7.80 -17.76
N PRO A 237 -3.55 7.45 -18.40
CA PRO A 237 -3.50 6.48 -19.49
C PRO A 237 -3.57 5.04 -18.95
N LEU A 238 -4.63 4.70 -18.21
CA LEU A 238 -4.78 3.44 -17.47
C LEU A 238 -4.50 2.19 -18.31
N LYS A 239 -4.89 2.24 -19.59
CA LYS A 239 -4.63 1.13 -20.50
C LYS A 239 -3.14 0.98 -20.82
N GLU A 240 -2.44 2.09 -21.02
CA GLU A 240 -0.99 2.08 -21.29
C GLU A 240 -0.20 1.54 -20.09
N TYR A 241 -0.64 1.84 -18.87
CA TYR A 241 -0.03 1.25 -17.67
C TYR A 241 -0.14 -0.28 -17.67
N ILE A 242 -1.31 -0.82 -17.97
CA ILE A 242 -1.49 -2.27 -18.08
C ILE A 242 -0.63 -2.85 -19.21
N GLU A 243 -0.52 -2.19 -20.36
CA GLU A 243 0.34 -2.62 -21.46
C GLU A 243 1.85 -2.63 -21.05
N ILE A 244 2.28 -1.67 -20.22
CA ILE A 244 3.63 -1.64 -19.64
C ILE A 244 3.80 -2.81 -18.67
N LEU A 245 2.87 -3.03 -17.76
CA LEU A 245 2.90 -4.16 -16.83
C LEU A 245 2.97 -5.52 -17.56
N GLU A 246 2.20 -5.69 -18.64
CA GLU A 246 2.22 -6.88 -19.49
C GLU A 246 3.58 -7.07 -20.16
N LYS A 247 4.15 -6.00 -20.73
CA LYS A 247 5.46 -5.99 -21.38
C LYS A 247 6.57 -6.49 -20.43
N HIS A 248 6.48 -6.12 -19.16
CA HIS A 248 7.43 -6.51 -18.13
C HIS A 248 7.06 -7.81 -17.39
N ASN A 249 6.06 -8.56 -17.89
CA ASN A 249 5.59 -9.82 -17.29
C ASN A 249 5.23 -9.68 -15.80
N TYR A 250 4.59 -8.58 -15.44
CA TYR A 250 4.23 -8.30 -14.05
C TYR A 250 3.33 -9.39 -13.45
N THR A 251 3.73 -9.91 -12.30
CA THR A 251 2.99 -10.97 -11.57
C THR A 251 2.53 -10.53 -10.19
N GLY A 252 2.75 -9.27 -9.83
CA GLY A 252 2.36 -8.68 -8.56
C GLY A 252 0.86 -8.38 -8.48
N ILE A 253 0.50 -7.60 -7.50
CA ILE A 253 -0.88 -7.17 -7.24
C ILE A 253 -1.11 -5.78 -7.82
N ILE A 254 -2.29 -5.57 -8.39
CA ILE A 254 -2.82 -4.28 -8.81
C ILE A 254 -3.91 -3.93 -7.81
N ASP A 255 -3.65 -3.00 -6.92
CA ASP A 255 -4.55 -2.66 -5.83
C ASP A 255 -5.29 -1.35 -6.10
N LEU A 256 -6.60 -1.40 -6.08
CA LEU A 256 -7.41 -0.19 -6.21
C LEU A 256 -7.37 0.60 -4.91
N GLU A 257 -6.61 1.68 -4.93
CA GLU A 257 -6.56 2.65 -3.85
C GLU A 257 -7.42 3.88 -4.20
N ILE A 258 -8.73 3.76 -4.05
CA ILE A 258 -9.64 4.89 -4.24
C ILE A 258 -9.78 5.59 -2.90
N ASN A 259 -9.40 6.87 -2.82
CA ASN A 259 -9.35 7.59 -1.54
C ASN A 259 -9.81 9.05 -1.62
N ASP A 260 -10.39 9.50 -2.73
CA ASP A 260 -10.92 10.86 -2.80
C ASP A 260 -12.25 10.98 -2.04
N SER A 261 -12.40 12.07 -1.29
CA SER A 261 -13.55 12.33 -0.42
C SER A 261 -14.89 12.39 -1.15
N ILE A 262 -14.88 12.66 -2.46
CA ILE A 262 -16.10 12.70 -3.27
C ILE A 262 -16.80 11.34 -3.39
N TYR A 263 -16.11 10.25 -3.04
CA TYR A 263 -16.64 8.88 -3.10
C TYR A 263 -16.97 8.27 -1.73
N TRP A 264 -16.73 8.99 -0.63
CA TRP A 264 -16.88 8.42 0.72
C TRP A 264 -18.32 8.09 1.12
N ASP A 265 -19.30 8.77 0.51
CA ASP A 265 -20.72 8.51 0.79
C ASP A 265 -21.23 7.22 0.14
N ASP A 266 -20.60 6.74 -0.94
CA ASP A 266 -20.94 5.48 -1.61
C ASP A 266 -19.70 4.74 -2.14
N PRO A 267 -18.88 4.18 -1.23
CA PRO A 267 -17.67 3.46 -1.61
C PRO A 267 -17.98 2.15 -2.35
N HIS A 268 -19.19 1.59 -2.19
CA HIS A 268 -19.59 0.40 -2.92
C HIS A 268 -19.67 0.66 -4.42
N SER A 269 -20.41 1.71 -4.85
CA SER A 269 -20.49 2.10 -6.26
C SER A 269 -19.13 2.45 -6.84
N SER A 270 -18.21 2.98 -6.04
CA SER A 270 -16.85 3.30 -6.48
C SER A 270 -16.09 2.06 -6.92
N VAL A 271 -16.15 0.99 -6.12
CA VAL A 271 -15.53 -0.30 -6.46
C VAL A 271 -16.24 -0.95 -7.64
N GLU A 272 -17.58 -0.98 -7.63
CA GLU A 272 -18.37 -1.57 -8.72
C GLU A 272 -18.05 -0.91 -10.07
N ARG A 273 -18.01 0.43 -10.12
CA ARG A 273 -17.67 1.21 -11.33
C ARG A 273 -16.23 0.93 -11.79
N SER A 274 -15.26 0.88 -10.87
CA SER A 274 -13.87 0.57 -11.21
C SER A 274 -13.71 -0.86 -11.74
N PHE A 275 -14.35 -1.84 -11.14
CA PHE A 275 -14.36 -3.23 -11.63
C PHE A 275 -15.04 -3.35 -12.99
N ASP A 276 -16.13 -2.64 -13.21
CA ASP A 276 -16.79 -2.57 -14.50
C ASP A 276 -15.90 -1.93 -15.57
N TYR A 277 -15.16 -0.87 -15.22
CA TYR A 277 -14.19 -0.25 -16.11
C TYR A 277 -13.10 -1.24 -16.51
N LEU A 278 -12.50 -1.95 -15.56
CA LEU A 278 -11.49 -2.98 -15.83
C LEU A 278 -12.00 -4.06 -16.76
N LYS A 279 -13.18 -4.62 -16.49
CA LYS A 279 -13.80 -5.68 -17.33
C LYS A 279 -14.13 -5.20 -18.76
N LYS A 280 -14.58 -3.95 -18.91
CA LYS A 280 -15.01 -3.42 -20.21
C LYS A 280 -13.87 -2.88 -21.07
N ASN A 281 -12.86 -2.29 -20.44
CA ASN A 281 -11.84 -1.51 -21.15
C ASN A 281 -10.45 -2.15 -21.12
N ILE A 282 -10.13 -2.94 -20.11
CA ILE A 282 -8.80 -3.48 -19.86
C ILE A 282 -8.76 -4.99 -20.11
N PHE A 283 -9.48 -5.78 -19.32
CA PHE A 283 -9.42 -7.25 -19.34
C PHE A 283 -10.54 -7.84 -20.22
N LYS A 284 -10.36 -7.75 -21.53
CA LYS A 284 -11.32 -8.29 -22.52
C LYS A 284 -11.03 -9.73 -22.88
#